data_646fb8013022c37724cbc72b01790526
#
_entry.id   646fb8013022c37724cbc72b01790526
#
_cell.length_a   1.000
_cell.length_b   1.000
_cell.length_c   1.000
_cell.angle_alpha   90.00
_cell.angle_beta   90.00
_cell.angle_gamma   90.00
#
_symmetry.space_group_name_H-M   'P 1'
#
loop_
_entity.id
_entity.type
_entity.pdbx_description
1 polymer ?
#
loop_
_entity_poly.entity_id
_entity_poly.type
_entity_poly.pdbx_seq_one_letter_code
_entity_poly.pdbx_strand_id
1 'polypeptide(L)'
;MRRLFIIRKDLRLKPGKLSAMTAHCAEAYWTNAMKAGKIEDNEFDTLPAVETYGDGRKGPAAYKDPTAFEMSKKAFEAGETCFRFRPAGSRPTVTVQFEIPKDVWNDYVNGIFTKTICEARNLNRLNQAAEAARGLGLSEGTDFGYIRDSCLTDLTPENPDGTTTVGIWFKPLPDDIAHDISRKYPLYRD
;
A
#
# COMPACT_ATOMS: atom_id res chain seq x y z
N MET A 1 15.42 7.90 -12.25
CA MET A 1 14.20 8.24 -11.45
C MET A 1 14.53 8.41 -9.97
N ARG A 2 13.77 9.24 -9.26
CA ARG A 2 13.85 9.42 -7.81
C ARG A 2 12.47 9.59 -7.18
N ARG A 3 12.34 9.27 -5.90
CA ARG A 3 11.18 9.64 -5.09
C ARG A 3 11.47 10.94 -4.34
N LEU A 4 10.53 11.86 -4.39
CA LEU A 4 10.61 13.14 -3.70
C LEU A 4 9.64 13.11 -2.51
N PHE A 5 10.13 13.59 -1.35
CA PHE A 5 9.32 13.85 -0.16
C PHE A 5 9.57 15.27 0.29
N ILE A 6 8.51 15.99 0.62
CA ILE A 6 8.63 17.35 1.14
C ILE A 6 7.94 17.38 2.51
N ILE A 7 8.68 17.70 3.56
CA ILE A 7 8.22 17.68 4.95
C ILE A 7 8.17 19.11 5.50
N ARG A 8 7.16 19.41 6.29
CA ARG A 8 6.99 20.71 6.94
C ARG A 8 8.04 20.93 8.03
N LYS A 9 8.80 22.03 7.91
CA LYS A 9 9.86 22.42 8.86
C LYS A 9 9.31 23.13 10.09
N ASP A 10 8.22 23.89 9.94
CA ASP A 10 7.58 24.64 11.03
C ASP A 10 7.05 23.76 12.16
N LEU A 11 6.77 22.50 11.89
CA LEU A 11 6.33 21.51 12.88
C LEU A 11 7.45 21.08 13.85
N ARG A 12 8.70 21.40 13.55
CA ARG A 12 9.87 21.09 14.40
C ARG A 12 9.88 19.63 14.88
N LEU A 13 9.65 18.71 13.95
CA LEU A 13 9.56 17.28 14.26
C LEU A 13 10.84 16.80 14.92
N LYS A 14 10.71 16.11 16.06
CA LYS A 14 11.84 15.38 16.68
C LYS A 14 12.38 14.33 15.72
N PRO A 15 13.66 13.94 15.78
CA PRO A 15 14.28 13.01 14.85
C PRO A 15 13.50 11.69 14.64
N GLY A 16 13.00 11.08 15.72
CA GLY A 16 12.19 9.87 15.63
C GLY A 16 10.86 10.08 14.88
N LYS A 17 10.19 11.22 15.13
CA LYS A 17 8.94 11.57 14.43
C LYS A 17 9.20 11.90 12.96
N LEU A 18 10.27 12.62 12.67
CA LEU A 18 10.70 12.91 11.29
C LEU A 18 10.97 11.62 10.52
N SER A 19 11.71 10.68 11.13
CA SER A 19 11.99 9.37 10.53
C SER A 19 10.70 8.60 10.24
N ALA A 20 9.76 8.55 11.19
CA ALA A 20 8.47 7.90 11.00
C ALA A 20 7.67 8.53 9.85
N MET A 21 7.58 9.86 9.79
CA MET A 21 6.85 10.57 8.71
C MET A 21 7.51 10.38 7.35
N THR A 22 8.84 10.32 7.29
CA THR A 22 9.57 10.00 6.06
C THR A 22 9.32 8.56 5.61
N ALA A 23 9.26 7.61 6.54
CA ALA A 23 8.88 6.23 6.26
C ALA A 23 7.45 6.15 5.70
N HIS A 24 6.49 6.84 6.28
CA HIS A 24 5.12 6.92 5.73
C HIS A 24 5.11 7.49 4.31
N CYS A 25 5.90 8.53 4.01
CA CYS A 25 6.05 9.01 2.64
C CYS A 25 6.62 7.92 1.71
N ALA A 26 7.59 7.14 2.21
CA ALA A 26 8.23 6.09 1.43
C ALA A 26 7.30 4.88 1.16
N GLU A 27 6.34 4.61 2.01
CA GLU A 27 5.39 3.52 1.86
C GLU A 27 4.13 3.91 1.09
N ALA A 28 3.71 5.17 1.16
CA ALA A 28 2.41 5.63 0.69
C ALA A 28 2.10 5.27 -0.78
N TYR A 29 3.07 5.41 -1.69
CA TYR A 29 2.89 5.03 -3.09
C TYR A 29 2.57 3.54 -3.25
N TRP A 30 3.36 2.69 -2.60
CA TRP A 30 3.21 1.24 -2.69
C TRP A 30 1.93 0.76 -2.03
N THR A 31 1.61 1.28 -0.85
CA THR A 31 0.37 0.93 -0.14
C THR A 31 -0.87 1.37 -0.89
N ASN A 32 -0.84 2.52 -1.56
CA ASN A 32 -1.94 2.97 -2.41
C ASN A 32 -2.08 2.08 -3.66
N ALA A 33 -0.96 1.72 -4.31
CA ALA A 33 -0.98 0.79 -5.44
C ALA A 33 -1.52 -0.59 -5.04
N MET A 34 -1.10 -1.13 -3.88
CA MET A 34 -1.62 -2.38 -3.34
C MET A 34 -3.12 -2.31 -3.06
N LYS A 35 -3.60 -1.22 -2.43
CA LYS A 35 -5.03 -1.02 -2.13
C LYS A 35 -5.90 -0.87 -3.38
N ALA A 36 -5.35 -0.33 -4.45
CA ALA A 36 -6.02 -0.21 -5.75
C ALA A 36 -5.96 -1.51 -6.57
N GLY A 37 -5.12 -2.45 -6.19
CA GLY A 37 -4.94 -3.73 -6.85
C GLY A 37 -6.05 -4.73 -6.56
N LYS A 38 -5.94 -5.90 -7.18
CA LYS A 38 -6.82 -7.03 -6.88
C LYS A 38 -6.41 -7.67 -5.57
N ILE A 39 -7.33 -7.73 -4.62
CA ILE A 39 -7.12 -8.31 -3.30
C ILE A 39 -7.91 -9.63 -3.22
N GLU A 40 -7.22 -10.70 -2.91
CA GLU A 40 -7.82 -12.01 -2.64
C GLU A 40 -7.55 -12.36 -1.17
N ASP A 41 -8.64 -12.51 -0.42
CA ASP A 41 -8.58 -12.97 0.97
C ASP A 41 -8.52 -14.49 0.98
N ASN A 42 -7.44 -15.04 1.49
CA ASN A 42 -7.18 -16.48 1.58
C ASN A 42 -7.45 -17.00 3.01
N GLU A 43 -8.49 -16.47 3.64
CA GLU A 43 -8.89 -16.97 4.96
C GLU A 43 -9.28 -18.45 4.93
N PHE A 44 -9.85 -18.89 3.80
CA PHE A 44 -10.28 -20.27 3.58
C PHE A 44 -9.81 -20.76 2.22
N ASP A 45 -9.37 -22.00 2.17
CA ASP A 45 -9.18 -22.72 0.93
C ASP A 45 -10.54 -23.17 0.38
N THR A 46 -10.75 -23.04 -0.93
CA THR A 46 -11.90 -23.64 -1.60
C THR A 46 -11.50 -25.03 -2.07
N LEU A 47 -12.02 -26.04 -1.40
CA LEU A 47 -11.72 -27.45 -1.68
C LEU A 47 -12.87 -28.13 -2.44
N PRO A 48 -12.58 -29.05 -3.39
CA PRO A 48 -13.60 -29.87 -4.02
C PRO A 48 -14.42 -30.66 -3.00
N ALA A 49 -15.74 -30.66 -3.14
CA ALA A 49 -16.62 -31.52 -2.34
C ALA A 49 -16.86 -32.88 -3.01
N VAL A 50 -16.61 -32.95 -4.33
CA VAL A 50 -16.94 -34.12 -5.18
C VAL A 50 -15.68 -34.68 -5.81
N GLU A 51 -15.54 -35.98 -5.73
CA GLU A 51 -14.50 -36.75 -6.43
C GLU A 51 -15.17 -37.79 -7.34
N THR A 52 -14.58 -38.07 -8.50
CA THR A 52 -15.01 -39.16 -9.39
C THR A 52 -14.06 -40.33 -9.17
N TYR A 53 -14.59 -41.42 -8.67
CA TYR A 53 -13.83 -42.64 -8.44
C TYR A 53 -13.49 -43.38 -9.76
N GLY A 54 -12.55 -44.32 -9.68
CA GLY A 54 -12.09 -45.07 -10.86
C GLY A 54 -13.16 -45.90 -11.59
N ASP A 55 -14.30 -46.17 -10.96
CA ASP A 55 -15.47 -46.83 -11.54
C ASP A 55 -16.51 -45.80 -12.13
N GLY A 56 -16.17 -44.53 -12.19
CA GLY A 56 -17.02 -43.47 -12.74
C GLY A 56 -18.07 -42.92 -11.77
N ARG A 57 -18.24 -43.52 -10.58
CA ARG A 57 -19.16 -42.99 -9.56
C ARG A 57 -18.63 -41.68 -8.95
N LYS A 58 -19.52 -40.80 -8.61
CA LYS A 58 -19.20 -39.57 -7.84
C LYS A 58 -19.49 -39.80 -6.38
N GLY A 59 -18.62 -39.30 -5.54
CA GLY A 59 -18.78 -39.31 -4.09
C GLY A 59 -18.07 -38.11 -3.42
N PRO A 60 -18.12 -38.04 -2.09
CA PRO A 60 -17.40 -37.00 -1.36
C PRO A 60 -15.90 -37.12 -1.60
N ALA A 61 -15.22 -36.00 -1.81
CA ALA A 61 -13.77 -36.00 -2.00
C ALA A 61 -13.06 -36.45 -0.72
N ALA A 62 -12.05 -37.32 -0.88
CA ALA A 62 -11.30 -37.90 0.22
C ALA A 62 -10.18 -36.91 0.68
N TYR A 63 -10.19 -36.58 1.94
CA TYR A 63 -9.14 -35.76 2.57
C TYR A 63 -8.48 -36.50 3.74
N LYS A 64 -7.19 -36.30 3.92
CA LYS A 64 -6.45 -36.82 5.08
C LYS A 64 -6.83 -36.13 6.38
N ASP A 65 -7.23 -34.85 6.30
CA ASP A 65 -7.77 -34.11 7.43
C ASP A 65 -9.19 -34.56 7.72
N PRO A 66 -9.49 -35.08 8.93
CA PRO A 66 -10.82 -35.60 9.28
C PRO A 66 -11.93 -34.54 9.19
N THR A 67 -11.62 -33.29 9.55
CA THR A 67 -12.58 -32.19 9.50
C THR A 67 -12.93 -31.83 8.06
N ALA A 68 -11.90 -31.73 7.20
CA ALA A 68 -12.10 -31.50 5.77
C ALA A 68 -12.92 -32.62 5.12
N PHE A 69 -12.69 -33.87 5.52
CA PHE A 69 -13.45 -35.00 5.00
C PHE A 69 -14.93 -34.98 5.42
N GLU A 70 -15.22 -34.67 6.69
CA GLU A 70 -16.60 -34.55 7.15
C GLU A 70 -17.34 -33.34 6.52
N MET A 71 -16.62 -32.24 6.25
CA MET A 71 -17.17 -31.11 5.51
C MET A 71 -17.42 -31.45 4.05
N SER A 72 -16.52 -32.21 3.41
CA SER A 72 -16.71 -32.72 2.04
C SER A 72 -17.98 -33.57 1.93
N LYS A 73 -18.22 -34.49 2.87
CA LYS A 73 -19.44 -35.30 2.91
C LYS A 73 -20.69 -34.46 2.98
N LYS A 74 -20.74 -33.50 3.94
CA LYS A 74 -21.89 -32.59 4.10
C LYS A 74 -22.17 -31.76 2.85
N ALA A 75 -21.11 -31.21 2.24
CA ALA A 75 -21.24 -30.45 1.01
C ALA A 75 -21.74 -31.31 -0.16
N PHE A 76 -21.21 -32.54 -0.29
CA PHE A 76 -21.66 -33.49 -1.30
C PHE A 76 -23.15 -33.88 -1.10
N GLU A 77 -23.57 -34.19 0.13
CA GLU A 77 -24.97 -34.48 0.47
C GLU A 77 -25.89 -33.31 0.19
N ALA A 78 -25.39 -32.06 0.34
CA ALA A 78 -26.09 -30.83 -0.01
C ALA A 78 -26.10 -30.53 -1.52
N GLY A 79 -25.44 -31.35 -2.35
CA GLY A 79 -25.32 -31.13 -3.79
C GLY A 79 -24.32 -30.05 -4.20
N GLU A 80 -23.45 -29.65 -3.30
CA GLU A 80 -22.39 -28.67 -3.57
C GLU A 80 -21.19 -29.34 -4.25
N THR A 81 -20.50 -28.59 -5.11
CA THR A 81 -19.30 -29.08 -5.82
C THR A 81 -18.00 -28.73 -5.11
N CYS A 82 -18.03 -27.78 -4.20
CA CYS A 82 -16.90 -27.33 -3.38
C CYS A 82 -17.36 -26.79 -2.02
N PHE A 83 -16.43 -26.68 -1.08
CA PHE A 83 -16.66 -26.09 0.23
C PHE A 83 -15.46 -25.24 0.67
N ARG A 84 -15.68 -24.34 1.60
CA ARG A 84 -14.62 -23.51 2.20
C ARG A 84 -14.03 -24.23 3.42
N PHE A 85 -12.72 -24.40 3.43
CA PHE A 85 -12.02 -25.07 4.51
C PHE A 85 -10.78 -24.28 4.95
N ARG A 86 -10.54 -24.28 6.23
CA ARG A 86 -9.33 -23.72 6.82
C ARG A 86 -8.61 -24.79 7.62
N PRO A 87 -7.40 -25.22 7.19
CA PRO A 87 -6.62 -26.18 7.94
C PRO A 87 -6.29 -25.70 9.36
N ALA A 88 -6.35 -26.59 10.32
CA ALA A 88 -5.97 -26.28 11.70
C ALA A 88 -4.52 -25.77 11.74
N GLY A 89 -4.30 -24.63 12.41
CA GLY A 89 -2.98 -23.99 12.50
C GLY A 89 -2.56 -23.15 11.28
N SER A 90 -3.33 -23.12 10.20
CA SER A 90 -3.09 -22.17 9.10
C SER A 90 -3.36 -20.74 9.55
N ARG A 91 -2.53 -19.79 9.05
CA ARG A 91 -2.78 -18.37 9.25
C ARG A 91 -3.51 -17.81 8.04
N PRO A 92 -4.54 -16.95 8.24
CA PRO A 92 -5.13 -16.23 7.12
C PRO A 92 -4.07 -15.42 6.40
N THR A 93 -4.13 -15.41 5.07
CA THR A 93 -3.24 -14.60 4.25
C THR A 93 -4.06 -13.78 3.27
N VAL A 94 -3.46 -12.71 2.80
CA VAL A 94 -4.03 -11.88 1.73
C VAL A 94 -3.05 -11.89 0.58
N THR A 95 -3.53 -12.24 -0.61
CA THR A 95 -2.77 -12.09 -1.85
C THR A 95 -3.17 -10.78 -2.50
N VAL A 96 -2.17 -9.95 -2.82
CA VAL A 96 -2.39 -8.67 -3.48
C VAL A 96 -1.67 -8.67 -4.82
N GLN A 97 -2.43 -8.45 -5.90
CA GLN A 97 -1.91 -8.29 -7.24
C GLN A 97 -2.13 -6.85 -7.69
N PHE A 98 -1.07 -6.13 -7.99
CA PHE A 98 -1.12 -4.76 -8.49
C PHE A 98 -0.11 -4.54 -9.61
N GLU A 99 -0.37 -3.53 -10.44
CA GLU A 99 0.50 -3.20 -11.56
C GLU A 99 1.49 -2.10 -11.21
N ILE A 100 2.71 -2.25 -11.70
CA ILE A 100 3.76 -1.22 -11.62
C ILE A 100 4.11 -0.82 -13.06
N PRO A 101 4.11 0.48 -13.41
CA PRO A 101 4.58 0.94 -14.70
C PRO A 101 5.99 0.42 -15.01
N LYS A 102 6.22 0.02 -16.27
CA LYS A 102 7.48 -0.63 -16.67
C LYS A 102 8.71 0.25 -16.47
N ASP A 103 8.58 1.54 -16.67
CA ASP A 103 9.63 2.54 -16.44
C ASP A 103 9.96 2.64 -14.93
N VAL A 104 8.95 2.65 -14.06
CA VAL A 104 9.14 2.61 -12.60
C VAL A 104 9.86 1.31 -12.17
N TRP A 105 9.48 0.18 -12.76
CA TRP A 105 10.15 -1.09 -12.50
C TRP A 105 11.63 -1.05 -12.90
N ASN A 106 11.91 -0.63 -14.13
CA ASN A 106 13.28 -0.66 -14.67
C ASN A 106 14.19 0.39 -14.01
N ASP A 107 13.72 1.63 -13.88
CA ASP A 107 14.58 2.77 -13.57
C ASP A 107 14.60 3.08 -12.06
N TYR A 108 13.59 2.62 -11.33
CA TYR A 108 13.52 2.84 -9.89
C TYR A 108 13.65 1.54 -9.10
N VAL A 109 12.79 0.53 -9.34
CA VAL A 109 12.82 -0.72 -8.55
C VAL A 109 14.12 -1.50 -8.79
N ASN A 110 14.53 -1.68 -10.05
CA ASN A 110 15.82 -2.31 -10.41
C ASN A 110 17.00 -1.33 -10.38
N GLY A 111 16.76 -0.06 -10.06
CA GLY A 111 17.78 0.96 -9.96
C GLY A 111 18.30 1.15 -8.54
N ILE A 112 18.75 2.36 -8.23
CA ILE A 112 19.38 2.69 -6.94
C ILE A 112 18.43 3.20 -5.86
N PHE A 113 17.13 3.17 -6.07
CA PHE A 113 16.10 3.60 -5.11
C PHE A 113 16.28 5.02 -4.56
N THR A 114 16.76 5.97 -5.37
CA THR A 114 17.06 7.32 -4.92
C THR A 114 15.84 8.00 -4.28
N LYS A 115 16.06 8.57 -3.10
CA LYS A 115 15.07 9.37 -2.37
C LYS A 115 15.66 10.73 -2.06
N THR A 116 14.86 11.78 -2.26
CA THR A 116 15.22 13.16 -1.93
C THR A 116 14.20 13.67 -0.91
N ILE A 117 14.70 14.15 0.23
CA ILE A 117 13.87 14.74 1.29
C ILE A 117 14.13 16.22 1.31
N CYS A 118 13.10 17.00 1.05
CA CYS A 118 13.13 18.47 1.08
C CYS A 118 12.28 18.99 2.23
N GLU A 119 12.51 20.24 2.61
CA GLU A 119 11.70 20.91 3.62
C GLU A 119 10.79 21.97 2.99
N ALA A 120 9.53 22.02 3.44
CA ALA A 120 8.62 23.14 3.23
C ALA A 120 8.57 23.99 4.48
N ARG A 121 8.75 25.29 4.33
CA ARG A 121 8.76 26.25 5.45
C ARG A 121 7.48 26.20 6.29
N ASN A 122 6.33 25.90 5.68
CA ASN A 122 5.01 25.80 6.31
C ASN A 122 4.01 25.09 5.36
N LEU A 123 2.75 24.90 5.83
CA LEU A 123 1.69 24.27 5.07
C LEU A 123 1.43 24.95 3.71
N ASN A 124 1.43 26.29 3.66
CA ASN A 124 1.21 27.00 2.40
C ASN A 124 2.29 26.66 1.36
N ARG A 125 3.56 26.58 1.77
CA ARG A 125 4.65 26.17 0.89
C ARG A 125 4.50 24.70 0.47
N LEU A 126 4.03 23.84 1.37
CA LEU A 126 3.74 22.44 1.01
C LEU A 126 2.64 22.36 -0.05
N ASN A 127 1.57 23.14 0.09
CA ASN A 127 0.48 23.20 -0.90
C ASN A 127 0.95 23.71 -2.26
N GLN A 128 1.90 24.67 -2.30
CA GLN A 128 2.52 25.10 -3.55
C GLN A 128 3.26 23.98 -4.30
N ALA A 129 3.80 22.99 -3.57
CA ALA A 129 4.39 21.82 -4.21
C ALA A 129 3.32 20.93 -4.86
N ALA A 130 2.17 20.77 -4.20
CA ALA A 130 1.03 20.04 -4.77
C ALA A 130 0.48 20.75 -6.03
N GLU A 131 0.36 22.08 -6.00
CA GLU A 131 -0.05 22.87 -7.17
C GLU A 131 0.94 22.74 -8.33
N ALA A 132 2.25 22.78 -8.04
CA ALA A 132 3.27 22.55 -9.06
C ALA A 132 3.16 21.15 -9.68
N ALA A 133 2.89 20.13 -8.86
CA ALA A 133 2.67 18.77 -9.33
C ALA A 133 1.43 18.67 -10.24
N ARG A 134 0.32 19.26 -9.85
CA ARG A 134 -0.90 19.33 -10.70
C ARG A 134 -0.64 20.05 -12.00
N GLY A 135 0.12 21.16 -11.98
CA GLY A 135 0.54 21.89 -13.17
C GLY A 135 1.41 21.06 -14.14
N LEU A 136 2.09 20.05 -13.64
CA LEU A 136 2.86 19.07 -14.41
C LEU A 136 2.03 17.82 -14.81
N GLY A 137 0.71 17.82 -14.57
CA GLY A 137 -0.19 16.75 -14.93
C GLY A 137 -0.21 15.57 -13.97
N LEU A 138 0.38 15.71 -12.77
CA LEU A 138 0.33 14.66 -11.75
C LEU A 138 -1.00 14.68 -10.99
N SER A 139 -1.55 13.49 -10.72
CA SER A 139 -2.83 13.29 -10.04
C SER A 139 -2.65 13.01 -8.55
N GLU A 140 -3.41 13.74 -7.71
CA GLU A 140 -3.44 13.47 -6.27
C GLU A 140 -4.09 12.12 -5.96
N GLY A 141 -3.53 11.42 -4.98
CA GLY A 141 -3.95 10.06 -4.58
C GLY A 141 -3.19 8.96 -5.32
N THR A 142 -2.84 9.18 -6.59
CA THR A 142 -2.13 8.20 -7.44
C THR A 142 -0.65 8.55 -7.59
N ASP A 143 -0.34 9.77 -8.00
CA ASP A 143 1.03 10.19 -8.31
C ASP A 143 1.70 10.91 -7.15
N PHE A 144 0.93 11.57 -6.33
CA PHE A 144 1.35 12.22 -5.09
C PHE A 144 0.20 12.27 -4.08
N GLY A 145 0.52 12.58 -2.83
CA GLY A 145 -0.50 12.77 -1.82
C GLY A 145 0.09 13.26 -0.50
N TYR A 146 -0.79 13.72 0.38
CA TYR A 146 -0.41 14.24 1.69
C TYR A 146 -0.23 13.13 2.71
N ILE A 147 0.73 13.32 3.61
CA ILE A 147 0.86 12.54 4.84
C ILE A 147 0.26 13.35 5.97
N ARG A 148 -0.68 12.74 6.68
CA ARG A 148 -1.33 13.30 7.87
C ARG A 148 -0.94 12.49 9.09
N ASP A 149 -0.68 13.18 10.17
CA ASP A 149 -0.43 12.60 11.49
C ASP A 149 -1.69 12.67 12.34
N SER A 150 -2.01 11.61 13.05
CA SER A 150 -3.19 11.53 13.92
C SER A 150 -3.01 12.28 15.25
N CYS A 151 -1.89 12.94 15.46
CA CYS A 151 -1.60 13.79 16.63
C CYS A 151 -1.75 13.09 17.98
N LEU A 152 -1.47 11.78 18.03
CA LEU A 152 -1.56 10.99 19.27
C LEU A 152 -0.38 11.25 20.23
N THR A 153 0.68 11.91 19.78
CA THR A 153 1.90 12.11 20.56
C THR A 153 2.33 13.59 20.59
N ASP A 154 3.23 13.99 19.69
CA ASP A 154 3.96 15.26 19.78
C ASP A 154 3.31 16.44 19.06
N LEU A 155 2.36 16.18 18.15
CA LEU A 155 1.76 17.25 17.34
C LEU A 155 0.37 17.66 17.85
N THR A 156 0.07 18.94 17.67
CA THR A 156 -1.28 19.47 17.90
C THR A 156 -2.08 19.40 16.60
N PRO A 157 -3.35 18.95 16.65
CA PRO A 157 -4.23 18.93 15.48
C PRO A 157 -4.42 20.30 14.86
N GLU A 158 -4.23 20.39 13.55
CA GLU A 158 -4.50 21.60 12.76
C GLU A 158 -5.75 21.46 11.88
N ASN A 159 -6.15 20.21 11.58
CA ASN A 159 -7.33 19.92 10.76
C ASN A 159 -8.55 19.60 11.63
N PRO A 160 -9.77 19.85 11.13
CA PRO A 160 -11.01 19.55 11.87
C PRO A 160 -11.20 18.07 12.21
N ASP A 161 -10.55 17.16 11.46
CA ASP A 161 -10.58 15.72 11.67
C ASP A 161 -9.59 15.22 12.75
N GLY A 162 -8.97 16.13 13.49
CA GLY A 162 -8.01 15.81 14.55
C GLY A 162 -6.60 15.46 14.04
N THR A 163 -6.31 15.70 12.77
CA THR A 163 -5.00 15.42 12.17
C THR A 163 -4.18 16.68 11.90
N THR A 164 -2.90 16.50 11.59
CA THR A 164 -2.03 17.56 11.07
C THR A 164 -1.35 17.09 9.79
N THR A 165 -1.40 17.91 8.73
CA THR A 165 -0.70 17.64 7.49
C THR A 165 0.79 17.88 7.67
N VAL A 166 1.61 16.84 7.55
CA VAL A 166 3.04 16.85 7.85
C VAL A 166 3.92 16.94 6.62
N GLY A 167 3.51 16.31 5.53
CA GLY A 167 4.33 16.22 4.33
C GLY A 167 3.54 15.82 3.09
N ILE A 168 4.25 15.73 2.00
CA ILE A 168 3.75 15.27 0.70
C ILE A 168 4.72 14.25 0.13
N TRP A 169 4.19 13.16 -0.40
CA TRP A 169 4.93 12.13 -1.10
C TRP A 169 4.66 12.20 -2.60
N PHE A 170 5.62 11.75 -3.39
CA PHE A 170 5.49 11.57 -4.83
C PHE A 170 5.84 10.14 -5.22
N LYS A 171 5.22 9.62 -6.29
CA LYS A 171 5.65 8.39 -6.95
C LYS A 171 7.11 8.50 -7.41
N PRO A 172 7.75 7.42 -7.87
CA PRO A 172 8.99 7.55 -8.61
C PRO A 172 8.80 8.47 -9.83
N LEU A 173 9.55 9.55 -9.89
CA LEU A 173 9.48 10.57 -10.93
C LEU A 173 10.78 10.59 -11.74
N PRO A 174 10.73 10.89 -13.05
CA PRO A 174 11.90 11.33 -13.80
C PRO A 174 12.63 12.46 -13.08
N ASP A 175 13.94 12.54 -13.23
CA ASP A 175 14.76 13.46 -12.45
C ASP A 175 14.48 14.93 -12.77
N ASP A 176 14.15 15.26 -13.99
CA ASP A 176 13.73 16.58 -14.44
C ASP A 176 12.40 17.02 -13.79
N ILE A 177 11.38 16.16 -13.81
CA ILE A 177 10.08 16.42 -13.15
C ILE A 177 10.27 16.58 -11.65
N ALA A 178 11.02 15.69 -11.01
CA ALA A 178 11.32 15.81 -9.57
C ALA A 178 12.07 17.12 -9.25
N HIS A 179 12.98 17.55 -10.14
CA HIS A 179 13.71 18.81 -9.99
C HIS A 179 12.79 20.03 -10.14
N ASP A 180 11.91 20.03 -11.12
CA ASP A 180 10.97 21.14 -11.35
C ASP A 180 10.06 21.39 -10.14
N ILE A 181 9.64 20.31 -9.46
CA ILE A 181 8.88 20.42 -8.22
C ILE A 181 9.78 20.91 -7.08
N SER A 182 10.96 20.29 -6.92
CA SER A 182 11.80 20.46 -5.72
C SER A 182 12.72 21.66 -5.72
N ARG A 183 13.03 22.28 -6.86
CA ARG A 183 14.03 23.37 -6.99
C ARG A 183 13.85 24.56 -6.06
N LYS A 184 12.64 24.76 -5.52
CA LYS A 184 12.30 25.85 -4.57
C LYS A 184 12.27 25.39 -3.12
N TYR A 185 12.65 24.14 -2.85
CA TYR A 185 12.64 23.50 -1.54
C TYR A 185 14.04 23.03 -1.20
N PRO A 186 14.68 23.57 -0.16
CA PRO A 186 16.00 23.09 0.23
C PRO A 186 15.91 21.65 0.73
N LEU A 187 17.04 20.93 0.68
CA LEU A 187 17.14 19.62 1.32
C LEU A 187 16.84 19.78 2.82
N TYR A 188 16.12 18.81 3.37
CA TYR A 188 15.82 18.81 4.79
C TYR A 188 17.13 18.74 5.60
N ARG A 189 17.32 19.67 6.51
CA ARG A 189 18.48 19.75 7.42
C ARG A 189 17.97 19.90 8.85
N ASP A 190 18.69 19.31 9.80
CA ASP A 190 18.46 19.47 11.23
C ASP A 190 18.71 20.90 11.71
#